data_c80e9222759506b17e9fdf001d72c5b3
#
_entry.id   c80e9222759506b17e9fdf001d72c5b3
#
_cell.length_a   1.000
_cell.length_b   1.000
_cell.length_c   1.000
_cell.angle_alpha   90.00
_cell.angle_beta   90.00
_cell.angle_gamma   90.00
#
_symmetry.space_group_name_H-M   'P 1'
#
loop_
_entity.id
_entity.type
_entity.pdbx_description
1 polymer ?
#
loop_
_entity_poly.entity_id
_entity_poly.type
_entity_poly.pdbx_seq_one_letter_code
_entity_poly.pdbx_strand_id
1 'polypeptide(L)'
;GENTNVMSPIVYGKNTNASKVIMTVRDKTIEQNLKKDDYFMVIYPEFISFNEDEIRKIYSSEVSSVIDIKFVDDKNKEVNTISNLAEMIE
;
A
#
# COMPACT_ATOMS: atom_id res chain seq x y z
N GLY A 1 -3.84 -22.28 -14.76
CA GLY A 1 -3.05 -22.34 -14.28
C GLY A 1 -2.67 -21.80 -13.09
N GLU A 2 -1.82 -21.99 -12.87
CA GLU A 2 -1.48 -21.54 -11.94
C GLU A 2 -1.31 -20.36 -11.91
N ASN A 3 -1.63 -19.77 -11.28
CA ASN A 3 -1.73 -18.64 -11.34
C ASN A 3 -0.86 -17.88 -10.83
N THR A 4 -0.67 -16.98 -11.14
CA THR A 4 0.39 -16.18 -10.98
C THR A 4 0.07 -14.93 -10.37
N ASN A 5 -0.88 -14.89 -9.53
CA ASN A 5 -1.29 -13.69 -8.80
C ASN A 5 -0.45 -13.52 -7.53
N VAL A 6 0.85 -13.81 -7.65
CA VAL A 6 1.78 -13.68 -6.53
C VAL A 6 2.55 -12.38 -6.72
N MET A 7 2.34 -11.43 -5.83
CA MET A 7 2.92 -10.11 -6.00
C MET A 7 3.21 -9.45 -4.64
N SER A 8 4.10 -8.46 -4.67
CA SER A 8 4.40 -7.64 -3.51
C SER A 8 3.85 -6.24 -3.78
N PRO A 9 2.85 -5.80 -3.02
CA PRO A 9 2.29 -4.45 -3.23
C PRO A 9 3.31 -3.36 -2.96
N ILE A 10 3.20 -2.29 -3.74
CA ILE A 10 4.08 -1.12 -3.62
C ILE A 10 3.21 0.12 -3.61
N VAL A 11 3.45 1.02 -2.66
CA VAL A 11 2.83 2.33 -2.69
C VAL A 11 3.92 3.38 -2.83
N TYR A 12 3.72 4.34 -3.73
CA TYR A 12 4.72 5.37 -3.97
C TYR A 12 4.04 6.69 -4.31
N GLY A 13 4.79 7.76 -4.17
CA GLY A 13 4.27 9.08 -4.48
C GLY A 13 5.16 10.17 -3.89
N LYS A 14 4.60 11.38 -3.84
CA LYS A 14 5.27 12.49 -3.18
C LYS A 14 4.46 12.86 -1.94
N ASN A 15 5.12 12.80 -0.79
CA ASN A 15 4.50 13.15 0.47
C ASN A 15 4.42 14.68 0.60
N THR A 16 3.35 15.17 1.19
CA THR A 16 3.25 16.58 1.55
C THR A 16 3.52 16.76 3.03
N ASN A 17 2.63 16.28 3.87
CA ASN A 17 2.74 16.55 5.30
C ASN A 17 2.48 15.34 6.19
N ALA A 18 2.45 14.15 5.64
CA ALA A 18 2.32 12.95 6.47
C ALA A 18 3.64 12.65 7.17
N SER A 19 3.56 12.04 8.34
CA SER A 19 4.71 11.60 9.10
C SER A 19 5.02 10.13 8.87
N LYS A 20 4.01 9.34 8.51
CA LYS A 20 4.21 7.94 8.19
C LYS A 20 3.08 7.42 7.31
N VAL A 21 3.37 6.31 6.65
CA VAL A 21 2.39 5.53 5.91
C VAL A 21 2.22 4.18 6.59
N ILE A 22 0.98 3.70 6.63
CA ILE A 22 0.62 2.43 7.24
C ILE A 22 -0.06 1.60 6.17
N MET A 23 0.52 0.44 5.86
CA MET A 23 -0.03 -0.48 4.88
C MET A 23 -0.46 -1.76 5.57
N THR A 24 -1.70 -2.17 5.34
CA THR A 24 -2.25 -3.40 5.89
C THR A 24 -2.70 -4.30 4.76
N VAL A 25 -2.16 -5.52 4.72
CA VAL A 25 -2.58 -6.53 3.77
C VAL A 25 -2.99 -7.75 4.60
N ARG A 26 -4.26 -8.13 4.48
CA ARG A 26 -4.84 -9.19 5.31
C ARG A 26 -4.73 -8.78 6.78
N ASP A 27 -4.02 -9.54 7.60
CA ASP A 27 -3.91 -9.24 9.02
C ASP A 27 -2.52 -8.71 9.41
N LYS A 28 -1.71 -8.35 8.42
CA LYS A 28 -0.36 -7.85 8.68
C LYS A 28 -0.25 -6.37 8.32
N THR A 29 0.24 -5.59 9.25
CA THR A 29 0.41 -4.16 9.08
C THR A 29 1.89 -3.80 9.14
N ILE A 30 2.33 -2.97 8.19
CA ILE A 30 3.67 -2.41 8.22
C ILE A 30 3.57 -0.89 8.23
N GLU A 31 4.59 -0.24 8.78
CA GLU A 31 4.65 1.21 8.86
C GLU A 31 6.00 1.69 8.38
N GLN A 32 6.02 2.85 7.76
CA GLN A 32 7.26 3.49 7.35
C GLN A 32 7.17 4.98 7.61
N ASN A 33 8.21 5.54 8.24
CA ASN A 33 8.29 6.99 8.44
C ASN A 33 8.56 7.68 7.12
N LEU A 34 7.97 8.85 6.95
CA LEU A 34 8.09 9.63 5.72
C LEU A 34 8.64 11.01 6.05
N LYS A 35 9.35 11.57 5.07
CA LYS A 35 9.80 12.96 5.15
C LYS A 35 8.80 13.85 4.44
N LYS A 36 8.55 15.02 5.02
CA LYS A 36 7.66 15.99 4.39
C LYS A 36 8.27 16.51 3.11
N ASP A 37 7.42 16.74 2.12
CA ASP A 37 7.80 17.29 0.82
C ASP A 37 8.84 16.44 0.08
N ASP A 38 8.84 15.14 0.30
CA ASP A 38 9.79 14.24 -0.33
C ASP A 38 9.06 13.08 -0.99
N TYR A 39 9.74 12.43 -1.94
CA TYR A 39 9.21 11.24 -2.58
C TYR A 39 9.38 10.04 -1.67
N PHE A 40 8.50 9.07 -1.83
CA PHE A 40 8.56 7.85 -1.03
C PHE A 40 8.19 6.64 -1.89
N MET A 41 8.67 5.49 -1.47
CA MET A 41 8.29 4.20 -2.03
C MET A 41 8.32 3.19 -0.89
N VAL A 42 7.22 2.49 -0.69
CA VAL A 42 7.10 1.47 0.34
C VAL A 42 6.74 0.17 -0.33
N ILE A 43 7.58 -0.84 -0.13
CA ILE A 43 7.39 -2.15 -0.73
C ILE A 43 6.99 -3.10 0.38
N TYR A 44 5.87 -3.80 0.19
CA TYR A 44 5.45 -4.81 1.14
C TYR A 44 6.53 -5.91 1.18
N PRO A 45 6.97 -6.33 2.37
CA PRO A 45 8.17 -7.17 2.48
C PRO A 45 8.02 -8.62 2.04
N GLU A 46 6.85 -9.02 1.56
CA GLU A 46 6.59 -10.39 1.17
C GLU A 46 5.83 -10.44 -0.12
N PHE A 47 6.00 -11.51 -0.87
CA PHE A 47 5.11 -11.82 -1.98
C PHE A 47 3.88 -12.51 -1.43
N ILE A 48 2.72 -12.12 -1.92
CA ILE A 48 1.43 -12.64 -1.45
C ILE A 48 0.69 -13.23 -2.63
N SER A 49 0.14 -14.42 -2.41
CA SER A 49 -0.72 -15.05 -3.41
C SER A 49 -2.15 -14.56 -3.20
N PHE A 50 -2.63 -13.75 -4.12
CA PHE A 50 -4.00 -13.24 -4.09
C PHE A 50 -4.90 -14.12 -4.94
N ASN A 51 -6.14 -14.32 -4.50
CA ASN A 51 -7.11 -15.05 -5.31
C ASN A 51 -7.72 -14.12 -6.36
N GLU A 52 -8.55 -14.69 -7.24
CA GLU A 52 -9.11 -13.92 -8.34
C GLU A 52 -10.00 -12.76 -7.86
N ASP A 53 -10.75 -13.00 -6.81
CA ASP A 53 -11.62 -11.95 -6.27
C ASP A 53 -10.79 -10.79 -5.69
N GLU A 54 -9.73 -11.12 -4.99
CA GLU A 54 -8.82 -10.10 -4.45
C GLU A 54 -8.15 -9.31 -5.58
N ILE A 55 -7.70 -9.99 -6.63
CA ILE A 55 -7.08 -9.33 -7.77
C ILE A 55 -8.08 -8.36 -8.42
N ARG A 56 -9.32 -8.79 -8.59
CA ARG A 56 -10.33 -7.93 -9.17
C ARG A 56 -10.54 -6.67 -8.33
N LYS A 57 -10.55 -6.82 -7.02
CA LYS A 57 -10.72 -5.68 -6.11
C LYS A 57 -9.51 -4.74 -6.13
N ILE A 58 -8.30 -5.31 -6.23
CA ILE A 58 -7.08 -4.49 -6.27
C ILE A 58 -7.11 -3.52 -7.44
N TYR A 59 -7.66 -3.92 -8.58
CA TYR A 59 -7.74 -3.06 -9.75
C TYR A 59 -9.08 -2.35 -9.87
N SER A 60 -9.76 -2.15 -8.75
CA SER A 60 -11.06 -1.49 -8.73
C SER A 60 -11.10 -0.46 -7.60
N SER A 61 -12.25 0.20 -7.44
CA SER A 61 -12.43 1.13 -6.33
C SER A 61 -12.51 0.44 -4.98
N GLU A 62 -12.54 -0.90 -4.95
CA GLU A 62 -12.60 -1.66 -3.71
C GLU A 62 -11.22 -2.10 -3.23
N VAL A 63 -10.17 -1.51 -3.77
CA VAL A 63 -8.79 -1.94 -3.45
C VAL A 63 -8.49 -1.87 -1.96
N SER A 64 -9.06 -0.92 -1.24
CA SER A 64 -8.77 -0.78 0.18
C SER A 64 -9.30 -1.93 1.04
N SER A 65 -10.18 -2.76 0.49
CA SER A 65 -10.64 -3.95 1.21
C SER A 65 -9.59 -5.07 1.18
N VAL A 66 -8.59 -4.95 0.31
CA VAL A 66 -7.53 -5.96 0.17
C VAL A 66 -6.19 -5.37 0.61
N ILE A 67 -5.87 -4.18 0.13
CA ILE A 67 -4.64 -3.47 0.47
C ILE A 67 -5.05 -2.12 1.01
N ASP A 68 -4.95 -1.94 2.33
CA ASP A 68 -5.35 -0.69 2.96
C ASP A 68 -4.12 0.18 3.20
N ILE A 69 -4.18 1.43 2.78
CA ILE A 69 -3.07 2.36 2.90
C ILE A 69 -3.59 3.62 3.57
N LYS A 70 -2.95 3.99 4.69
CA LYS A 70 -3.30 5.20 5.41
C LYS A 70 -2.06 6.03 5.63
N PHE A 71 -2.23 7.35 5.52
CA PHE A 71 -1.18 8.31 5.84
C PHE A 71 -1.61 9.06 7.09
N VAL A 72 -0.71 9.20 8.05
CA VAL A 72 -1.02 9.89 9.30
C VAL A 72 0.05 10.93 9.61
N ASP A 73 -0.34 11.94 10.36
CA ASP A 73 0.59 12.97 10.84
C ASP A 73 1.27 12.50 12.14
N ASP A 74 2.04 13.39 12.75
CA ASP A 74 2.79 13.05 13.95
C ASP A 74 1.90 12.87 15.20
N LYS A 75 0.61 13.14 15.06
CA LYS A 75 -0.37 12.89 16.13
C LYS A 75 -1.26 11.69 15.80
N ASN A 76 -0.85 10.90 14.81
CA ASN A 76 -1.59 9.73 14.32
C ASN A 76 -2.96 10.08 13.74
N LYS A 77 -3.12 11.32 13.30
CA LYS A 77 -4.35 11.73 12.64
C LYS A 77 -4.22 11.48 11.15
N GLU A 78 -5.24 10.91 10.55
CA GLU A 78 -5.21 10.59 9.12
C GLU A 78 -5.16 11.86 8.28
N VAL A 79 -4.30 11.87 7.27
CA VAL A 79 -4.15 12.99 6.34
C VAL A 79 -4.18 12.44 4.93
N ASN A 80 -4.55 13.31 3.98
CA ASN A 80 -4.59 12.90 2.58
C ASN A 80 -3.24 13.12 1.93
N THR A 81 -2.80 12.11 1.18
CA THR A 81 -1.57 12.18 0.38
C THR A 81 -1.86 11.49 -0.93
N ILE A 82 -1.46 12.13 -2.03
CA ILE A 82 -1.63 11.53 -3.34
C ILE A 82 -0.59 10.42 -3.49
N SER A 83 -1.06 9.22 -3.76
CA SER A 83 -0.16 8.08 -3.91
C SER A 83 -0.65 7.19 -5.03
N ASN A 84 0.23 6.31 -5.47
CA ASN A 84 -0.03 5.34 -6.52
C ASN A 84 0.27 3.96 -5.99
N LEU A 85 -0.50 2.98 -6.45
CA LEU A 85 -0.28 1.59 -6.09
C LEU A 85 0.29 0.86 -7.31
N ALA A 86 1.33 0.08 -7.05
CA ALA A 86 1.96 -0.76 -8.06
C ALA A 86 2.22 -2.12 -7.44
N GLU A 87 2.83 -3.01 -8.19
CA GLU A 87 3.16 -4.33 -7.65
C GLU A 87 4.46 -4.82 -8.25
N MET A 88 5.22 -5.55 -7.45
CA MET A 88 6.35 -6.30 -7.93
C MET A 88 5.88 -7.73 -8.13
N ILE A 89 6.02 -8.26 -9.35
CA ILE A 89 5.54 -9.59 -9.69
C ILE A 89 6.70 -10.57 -9.53
N GLU A 90 6.41 -11.66 -8.88
CA GLU A 90 7.40 -12.70 -8.65
C GLU A 90 7.83 -13.38 -9.93
#